data_3690121473513f95efb680ab46e851aa
#
_entry.id   3690121473513f95efb680ab46e851aa
#
_cell.length_a   1.000
_cell.length_b   1.000
_cell.length_c   1.000
_cell.angle_alpha   90.00
_cell.angle_beta   90.00
_cell.angle_gamma   90.00
#
_symmetry.space_group_name_H-M   'P 1'
#
loop_
_entity.id
_entity.type
_entity.pdbx_description
1 polymer ?
#
loop_
_entity_poly.entity_id
_entity_poly.type
_entity_poly.pdbx_seq_one_letter_code
_entity_poly.pdbx_strand_id
1 'polypeptide(L)'
;MEETMTANKVRGFSFRYDDRPHTEVFQKSVEIREREKDQRYCITWKQEDGLQVMQTITEYREFGAVHWVLEFENKGTTDSGLISQVRDCDQEFALPDDPKKIPGYETPDGTAKVYFLKGSTWERDEFRAVPRELTPGIAQQCACLGGRSSDTWVPFFDINQGERGYLIAIGWTGQWNASFERTQHGVLVQTGLQELQDQKDGFILYPGEKVRTSSRCV
;
A
#
# COMPACT_ATOMS: atom_id res chain seq x y z
N MET A 1 2.90 19.72 18.83
CA MET A 1 2.95 18.32 19.32
C MET A 1 1.91 17.44 18.61
N GLU A 2 0.69 17.90 18.37
CA GLU A 2 -0.33 17.16 17.59
C GLU A 2 0.06 16.93 16.12
N GLU A 3 0.62 17.91 15.43
CA GLU A 3 1.06 17.76 14.03
C GLU A 3 2.14 16.69 13.83
N THR A 4 3.09 16.57 14.77
CA THR A 4 4.17 15.58 14.68
C THR A 4 3.67 14.15 14.95
N MET A 5 2.71 13.98 15.86
CA MET A 5 2.05 12.68 16.09
C MET A 5 1.20 12.25 14.89
N THR A 6 0.63 13.20 14.18
CA THR A 6 -0.24 12.94 13.02
C THR A 6 0.56 12.53 11.78
N ALA A 7 1.74 13.11 11.56
CA ALA A 7 2.60 12.77 10.43
C ALA A 7 3.04 11.28 10.46
N ASN A 8 3.28 10.73 11.66
CA ASN A 8 3.67 9.31 11.82
C ASN A 8 2.50 8.32 11.66
N LYS A 9 1.26 8.80 11.58
CA LYS A 9 0.07 7.94 11.47
C LYS A 9 -0.44 7.78 10.05
N VAL A 10 -0.06 8.68 9.12
CA VAL A 10 -0.43 8.55 7.71
C VAL A 10 0.30 7.36 7.10
N ARG A 11 -0.42 6.49 6.44
CA ARG A 11 0.18 5.43 5.62
C ARG A 11 0.38 5.95 4.20
N GLY A 12 1.54 5.68 3.62
CA GLY A 12 1.89 6.17 2.30
C GLY A 12 0.95 5.61 1.23
N PHE A 13 0.40 6.49 0.43
CA PHE A 13 -0.37 6.20 -0.77
C PHE A 13 -0.13 7.30 -1.79
N SER A 14 -0.43 7.02 -3.05
CA SER A 14 -0.37 8.04 -4.10
C SER A 14 -1.45 7.86 -5.14
N PHE A 15 -1.80 8.94 -5.82
CA PHE A 15 -2.62 8.97 -7.02
C PHE A 15 -2.39 10.30 -7.76
N ARG A 16 -2.85 10.35 -9.00
CA ARG A 16 -2.88 11.59 -9.78
C ARG A 16 -4.32 12.08 -9.92
N TYR A 17 -4.46 13.39 -9.92
CA TYR A 17 -5.71 14.08 -10.14
C TYR A 17 -5.51 15.13 -11.23
N ASP A 18 -6.18 14.96 -12.37
CA ASP A 18 -5.94 15.76 -13.58
C ASP A 18 -4.44 15.84 -13.92
N ASP A 19 -3.78 14.68 -13.96
CA ASP A 19 -2.34 14.53 -14.20
C ASP A 19 -1.38 15.22 -13.21
N ARG A 20 -1.89 15.71 -12.08
CA ARG A 20 -1.09 16.30 -11.00
C ARG A 20 -1.01 15.36 -9.80
N PRO A 21 0.11 15.30 -9.08
CA PRO A 21 0.20 14.55 -7.84
C PRO A 21 -0.85 15.04 -6.83
N HIS A 22 -1.53 14.10 -6.14
CA HIS A 22 -2.56 14.45 -5.16
C HIS A 22 -2.05 15.41 -4.07
N THR A 23 -0.78 15.33 -3.71
CA THR A 23 -0.14 16.16 -2.69
C THR A 23 -0.07 17.64 -3.07
N GLU A 24 -0.18 17.97 -4.36
CA GLU A 24 -0.17 19.35 -4.84
C GLU A 24 -1.56 19.99 -4.88
N VAL A 25 -2.61 19.17 -4.93
CA VAL A 25 -3.99 19.65 -5.19
C VAL A 25 -4.94 19.44 -4.04
N PHE A 26 -4.64 18.52 -3.11
CA PHE A 26 -5.53 18.21 -1.99
C PHE A 26 -5.05 18.85 -0.69
N GLN A 27 -6.00 19.42 0.06
CA GLN A 27 -5.76 19.90 1.41
C GLN A 27 -6.04 18.78 2.41
N LYS A 28 -5.07 18.51 3.27
CA LYS A 28 -5.18 17.50 4.33
C LYS A 28 -5.96 18.07 5.52
N SER A 29 -6.98 17.33 5.95
CA SER A 29 -7.72 17.56 7.18
C SER A 29 -7.67 16.31 8.03
N VAL A 30 -7.22 16.41 9.27
CA VAL A 30 -7.11 15.26 10.18
C VAL A 30 -8.25 15.27 11.15
N GLU A 31 -9.04 14.21 11.16
CA GLU A 31 -10.04 13.94 12.19
C GLU A 31 -9.66 12.63 12.89
N ILE A 32 -9.24 12.70 14.13
CA ILE A 32 -8.93 11.52 14.94
C ILE A 32 -10.21 11.11 15.66
N ARG A 33 -10.78 9.98 15.28
CA ARG A 33 -11.88 9.33 16.01
C ARG A 33 -11.31 8.09 16.72
N GLU A 34 -11.03 8.21 18.00
CA GLU A 34 -10.64 7.08 18.83
C GLU A 34 -11.90 6.27 19.23
N ARG A 35 -11.81 4.93 19.04
CA ARG A 35 -12.71 3.97 19.68
C ARG A 35 -11.93 3.18 20.72
N GLU A 36 -12.52 2.92 21.88
CA GLU A 36 -11.87 2.43 23.11
C GLU A 36 -11.08 1.11 23.00
N LYS A 37 -11.28 0.29 21.97
CA LYS A 37 -10.58 -0.99 21.81
C LYS A 37 -9.59 -1.06 20.66
N ASP A 38 -9.86 -0.35 19.56
CA ASP A 38 -8.99 -0.31 18.39
C ASP A 38 -8.67 1.13 18.10
N GLN A 39 -7.39 1.49 18.03
CA GLN A 39 -7.02 2.85 17.62
C GLN A 39 -7.35 2.99 16.13
N ARG A 40 -8.45 3.66 15.84
CA ARG A 40 -8.91 3.97 14.50
C ARG A 40 -8.73 5.46 14.23
N TYR A 41 -8.05 5.75 13.13
CA TYR A 41 -7.80 7.11 12.67
C TYR A 41 -8.46 7.30 11.31
N CYS A 42 -9.09 8.45 11.09
CA CYS A 42 -9.58 8.87 9.79
C CYS A 42 -8.86 10.14 9.37
N ILE A 43 -8.21 10.10 8.23
CA ILE A 43 -7.53 11.23 7.64
C ILE A 43 -8.22 11.52 6.31
N THR A 44 -8.65 12.76 6.12
CA THR A 44 -9.39 13.17 4.92
C THR A 44 -8.58 14.20 4.16
N TRP A 45 -8.48 14.02 2.86
CA TRP A 45 -7.97 14.99 1.91
C TRP A 45 -9.14 15.52 1.11
N LYS A 46 -9.18 16.83 0.91
CA LYS A 46 -10.30 17.53 0.24
C LYS A 46 -9.77 18.35 -0.92
N GLN A 47 -10.51 18.32 -2.02
CA GLN A 47 -10.34 19.18 -3.17
C GLN A 47 -11.51 20.18 -3.27
N GLU A 48 -11.27 21.33 -3.89
CA GLU A 48 -12.24 22.42 -4.01
C GLU A 48 -13.50 22.04 -4.81
N ASP A 49 -13.38 21.13 -5.75
CA ASP A 49 -14.50 20.60 -6.56
C ASP A 49 -15.42 19.64 -5.79
N GLY A 50 -15.06 19.30 -4.54
CA GLY A 50 -15.84 18.43 -3.68
C GLY A 50 -15.36 16.99 -3.60
N LEU A 51 -14.34 16.59 -4.38
CA LEU A 51 -13.74 15.25 -4.22
C LEU A 51 -13.06 15.16 -2.85
N GLN A 52 -13.37 14.09 -2.12
CA GLN A 52 -12.74 13.74 -0.86
C GLN A 52 -12.09 12.37 -0.94
N VAL A 53 -10.91 12.27 -0.35
CA VAL A 53 -10.21 10.99 -0.16
C VAL A 53 -10.04 10.77 1.33
N MET A 54 -10.56 9.65 1.84
CA MET A 54 -10.49 9.30 3.25
C MET A 54 -9.64 8.05 3.43
N GLN A 55 -8.59 8.15 4.23
CA GLN A 55 -7.80 7.01 4.70
C GLN A 55 -8.27 6.63 6.09
N THR A 56 -8.84 5.43 6.21
CA THR A 56 -9.16 4.85 7.51
C THR A 56 -8.04 3.89 7.90
N ILE A 57 -7.43 4.14 9.07
CA ILE A 57 -6.32 3.33 9.60
C ILE A 57 -6.77 2.71 10.92
N THR A 58 -6.52 1.41 11.09
CA THR A 58 -6.77 0.69 12.35
C THR A 58 -5.46 0.07 12.82
N GLU A 59 -5.05 0.37 14.04
CA GLU A 59 -3.87 -0.21 14.69
C GLU A 59 -4.30 -1.33 15.65
N TYR A 60 -3.77 -2.52 15.42
CA TYR A 60 -3.96 -3.70 16.27
C TYR A 60 -2.72 -3.86 17.15
N ARG A 61 -2.66 -3.14 18.27
CA ARG A 61 -1.47 -3.06 19.14
C ARG A 61 -1.02 -4.41 19.68
N GLU A 62 -1.95 -5.29 19.97
CA GLU A 62 -1.67 -6.64 20.50
C GLU A 62 -0.85 -7.47 19.50
N PHE A 63 -1.07 -7.25 18.20
CA PHE A 63 -0.40 -7.99 17.11
C PHE A 63 0.72 -7.20 16.45
N GLY A 64 0.91 -5.92 16.82
CA GLY A 64 1.83 -5.03 16.13
C GLY A 64 1.43 -4.76 14.68
N ALA A 65 0.16 -4.96 14.34
CA ALA A 65 -0.34 -4.87 12.97
C ALA A 65 -1.08 -3.57 12.72
N VAL A 66 -1.03 -3.10 11.48
CA VAL A 66 -1.73 -1.90 11.01
C VAL A 66 -2.48 -2.22 9.74
N HIS A 67 -3.76 -1.88 9.72
CA HIS A 67 -4.63 -2.03 8.56
C HIS A 67 -5.11 -0.66 8.08
N TRP A 68 -5.19 -0.46 6.75
CA TRP A 68 -5.78 0.75 6.19
C TRP A 68 -6.51 0.50 4.88
N VAL A 69 -7.39 1.44 4.54
CA VAL A 69 -8.15 1.48 3.29
C VAL A 69 -8.34 2.94 2.87
N LEU A 70 -8.37 3.18 1.56
CA LEU A 70 -8.71 4.48 0.98
C LEU A 70 -10.13 4.42 0.43
N GLU A 71 -10.87 5.51 0.61
CA GLU A 71 -12.18 5.74 0.01
C GLU A 71 -12.16 7.08 -0.72
N PHE A 72 -12.61 7.08 -1.96
CA PHE A 72 -12.81 8.27 -2.78
C PHE A 72 -14.31 8.54 -2.83
N GLU A 73 -14.75 9.76 -2.55
CA GLU A 73 -16.16 10.16 -2.56
C GLU A 73 -16.29 11.54 -3.19
N ASN A 74 -17.12 11.66 -4.22
CA ASN A 74 -17.47 12.94 -4.79
C ASN A 74 -18.65 13.55 -4.04
N LYS A 75 -18.39 14.55 -3.18
CA LYS A 75 -19.39 15.34 -2.46
C LYS A 75 -19.76 16.64 -3.17
N GLY A 76 -19.17 16.87 -4.33
CA GLY A 76 -19.50 18.02 -5.17
C GLY A 76 -20.83 17.87 -5.88
N THR A 77 -21.16 18.87 -6.69
CA THR A 77 -22.38 18.92 -7.51
C THR A 77 -22.12 18.66 -8.99
N THR A 78 -20.85 18.49 -9.35
CA THR A 78 -20.36 18.18 -10.71
C THR A 78 -19.50 16.93 -10.66
N ASP A 79 -19.23 16.35 -11.82
CA ASP A 79 -18.31 15.24 -11.96
C ASP A 79 -16.92 15.64 -11.40
N SER A 80 -16.21 14.69 -10.79
CA SER A 80 -14.84 14.93 -10.33
C SER A 80 -13.87 15.10 -11.51
N GLY A 81 -12.70 15.64 -11.25
CA GLY A 81 -11.56 15.50 -12.15
C GLY A 81 -11.12 14.03 -12.33
N LEU A 82 -10.20 13.79 -13.23
CA LEU A 82 -9.68 12.47 -13.55
C LEU A 82 -8.79 11.93 -12.43
N ILE A 83 -9.18 10.81 -11.84
CA ILE A 83 -8.41 10.07 -10.84
C ILE A 83 -7.66 8.95 -11.56
N SER A 84 -6.33 8.91 -11.44
CA SER A 84 -5.51 7.92 -12.12
C SER A 84 -4.32 7.47 -11.28
N GLN A 85 -3.67 6.37 -11.67
CA GLN A 85 -2.48 5.81 -11.03
C GLN A 85 -2.61 5.62 -9.50
N VAL A 86 -3.74 5.10 -9.07
CA VAL A 86 -4.03 4.92 -7.64
C VAL A 86 -3.16 3.80 -7.07
N ARG A 87 -2.31 4.16 -6.09
CA ARG A 87 -1.52 3.24 -5.28
C ARG A 87 -1.98 3.35 -3.83
N ASP A 88 -2.66 2.35 -3.35
CA ASP A 88 -3.20 2.31 -1.98
C ASP A 88 -2.14 1.98 -0.93
N CYS A 89 -0.97 1.50 -1.37
CA CYS A 89 0.30 1.55 -0.65
C CYS A 89 1.35 2.17 -1.57
N ASP A 90 2.02 3.19 -1.09
CA ASP A 90 3.20 3.81 -1.70
C ASP A 90 4.10 4.28 -0.56
N GLN A 91 4.81 3.30 0.03
CA GLN A 91 5.53 3.52 1.28
C GLN A 91 6.86 2.78 1.29
N GLU A 92 7.88 3.45 1.82
CA GLU A 92 9.17 2.84 2.11
C GLU A 92 9.14 2.15 3.48
N PHE A 93 9.56 0.89 3.51
CA PHE A 93 9.77 0.10 4.72
C PHE A 93 11.26 0.08 5.02
N ALA A 94 11.65 0.71 6.12
CA ALA A 94 13.04 0.87 6.49
C ALA A 94 13.71 -0.47 6.76
N LEU A 95 14.92 -0.63 6.24
CA LEU A 95 15.82 -1.71 6.63
C LEU A 95 16.71 -1.26 7.79
N PRO A 96 17.26 -2.21 8.58
CA PRO A 96 18.17 -1.87 9.64
C PRO A 96 19.45 -1.22 9.10
N ASP A 97 19.95 -0.21 9.81
CA ASP A 97 21.18 0.51 9.45
C ASP A 97 22.41 -0.42 9.45
N ASP A 98 22.40 -1.42 10.31
CA ASP A 98 23.48 -2.42 10.41
C ASP A 98 22.86 -3.83 10.46
N PRO A 99 22.63 -4.46 9.30
CA PRO A 99 22.05 -5.79 9.21
C PRO A 99 22.85 -6.86 9.97
N LYS A 100 24.16 -6.71 10.05
CA LYS A 100 25.05 -7.68 10.73
C LYS A 100 24.80 -7.80 12.23
N LYS A 101 24.11 -6.83 12.81
CA LYS A 101 23.72 -6.86 14.24
C LYS A 101 22.39 -7.56 14.49
N ILE A 102 21.68 -7.98 13.44
CA ILE A 102 20.40 -8.66 13.60
C ILE A 102 20.61 -10.16 13.47
N PRO A 103 20.29 -10.95 14.51
CA PRO A 103 20.36 -12.40 14.44
C PRO A 103 19.53 -12.95 13.28
N GLY A 104 20.10 -13.91 12.54
CA GLY A 104 19.40 -14.56 11.43
C GLY A 104 19.27 -13.73 10.14
N TYR A 105 19.83 -12.51 10.10
CA TYR A 105 19.87 -11.73 8.86
C TYR A 105 21.08 -12.12 8.00
N GLU A 106 20.85 -13.00 7.06
CA GLU A 106 21.89 -13.55 6.17
C GLU A 106 21.71 -13.04 4.74
N THR A 107 21.93 -11.75 4.51
CA THR A 107 21.94 -11.19 3.15
C THR A 107 23.26 -10.50 2.87
N PRO A 108 23.74 -10.50 1.61
CA PRO A 108 24.87 -9.69 1.21
C PRO A 108 24.67 -8.20 1.58
N ASP A 109 25.75 -7.50 1.84
CA ASP A 109 25.71 -6.07 2.18
C ASP A 109 24.90 -5.26 1.15
N GLY A 110 23.94 -4.48 1.62
CA GLY A 110 23.10 -3.61 0.79
C GLY A 110 21.92 -4.28 0.10
N THR A 111 21.74 -5.60 0.26
CA THR A 111 20.56 -6.29 -0.28
C THR A 111 19.38 -6.31 0.69
N ALA A 112 18.18 -6.47 0.16
CA ALA A 112 16.98 -6.79 0.92
C ALA A 112 16.45 -8.16 0.47
N LYS A 113 16.02 -8.99 1.41
CA LYS A 113 15.41 -10.28 1.11
C LYS A 113 13.91 -10.18 1.24
N VAL A 114 13.20 -10.39 0.15
CA VAL A 114 11.74 -10.38 0.11
C VAL A 114 11.24 -11.76 -0.28
N TYR A 115 10.31 -12.30 0.49
CA TYR A 115 9.64 -13.55 0.18
C TYR A 115 8.30 -13.27 -0.49
N PHE A 116 8.12 -13.91 -1.64
CA PHE A 116 6.87 -14.00 -2.38
C PHE A 116 6.30 -15.40 -2.22
N LEU A 117 5.01 -15.56 -2.33
CA LEU A 117 4.35 -16.87 -2.32
C LEU A 117 3.76 -17.14 -3.70
N LYS A 118 4.12 -18.26 -4.31
CA LYS A 118 3.43 -18.73 -5.53
C LYS A 118 1.93 -18.91 -5.22
N GLY A 119 1.10 -18.56 -6.18
CA GLY A 119 -0.33 -18.77 -6.11
C GLY A 119 -0.74 -20.14 -6.64
N SER A 120 -2.01 -20.29 -6.96
CA SER A 120 -2.60 -21.51 -7.50
C SER A 120 -2.41 -21.56 -9.02
N THR A 121 -1.35 -22.18 -9.46
CA THR A 121 -0.96 -22.33 -10.87
C THR A 121 -1.23 -23.73 -11.42
N TRP A 122 -1.84 -24.63 -10.62
CA TRP A 122 -2.08 -26.05 -10.94
C TRP A 122 -0.79 -26.84 -11.13
N GLU A 123 0.32 -26.40 -10.51
CA GLU A 123 1.62 -27.05 -10.51
C GLU A 123 1.96 -27.64 -9.14
N ARG A 124 2.97 -28.50 -9.07
CA ARG A 124 3.36 -29.16 -7.81
C ARG A 124 3.96 -28.22 -6.76
N ASP A 125 4.40 -27.02 -7.17
CA ASP A 125 5.07 -26.04 -6.32
C ASP A 125 4.17 -24.86 -5.96
N GLU A 126 2.84 -25.05 -6.00
CA GLU A 126 1.87 -24.09 -5.50
C GLU A 126 2.11 -23.73 -4.03
N PHE A 127 1.78 -22.50 -3.67
CA PHE A 127 1.93 -21.94 -2.32
C PHE A 127 3.35 -22.03 -1.75
N ARG A 128 4.34 -22.21 -2.61
CA ARG A 128 5.74 -22.22 -2.21
C ARG A 128 6.27 -20.81 -2.04
N ALA A 129 7.08 -20.59 -0.98
CA ALA A 129 7.83 -19.37 -0.78
C ALA A 129 8.94 -19.23 -1.84
N VAL A 130 9.03 -18.07 -2.45
CA VAL A 130 10.03 -17.71 -3.48
C VAL A 130 10.81 -16.51 -2.96
N PRO A 131 12.01 -16.72 -2.39
CA PRO A 131 12.85 -15.61 -1.95
C PRO A 131 13.41 -14.86 -3.16
N ARG A 132 13.51 -13.53 -3.02
CA ARG A 132 14.20 -12.63 -3.94
C ARG A 132 15.13 -11.74 -3.17
N GLU A 133 16.35 -11.63 -3.64
CA GLU A 133 17.33 -10.68 -3.15
C GLU A 133 17.30 -9.45 -4.03
N LEU A 134 16.96 -8.31 -3.44
CA LEU A 134 16.87 -7.03 -4.13
C LEU A 134 18.12 -6.22 -3.78
N THR A 135 18.93 -5.92 -4.78
CA THR A 135 20.05 -4.97 -4.65
C THR A 135 19.56 -3.54 -4.92
N PRO A 136 20.27 -2.50 -4.43
CA PRO A 136 19.88 -1.12 -4.65
C PRO A 136 19.60 -0.80 -6.13
N GLY A 137 18.44 -0.17 -6.39
CA GLY A 137 17.97 0.18 -7.72
C GLY A 137 17.29 -0.96 -8.49
N ILE A 138 17.16 -2.16 -7.88
CA ILE A 138 16.42 -3.27 -8.48
C ILE A 138 15.00 -3.32 -7.91
N ALA A 139 14.04 -3.37 -8.83
CA ALA A 139 12.63 -3.56 -8.54
C ALA A 139 12.15 -4.95 -8.98
N GLN A 140 11.40 -5.61 -8.10
CA GLN A 140 10.64 -6.82 -8.41
C GLN A 140 9.17 -6.47 -8.52
N GLN A 141 8.58 -6.77 -9.66
CA GLN A 141 7.14 -6.62 -9.87
C GLN A 141 6.45 -7.97 -9.79
N CYS A 142 5.23 -7.98 -9.29
CA CYS A 142 4.32 -9.11 -9.31
C CYS A 142 2.88 -8.64 -9.49
N ALA A 143 2.06 -9.46 -10.12
CA ALA A 143 0.67 -9.16 -10.36
C ALA A 143 -0.16 -10.44 -10.38
N CYS A 144 -1.43 -10.31 -10.05
CA CYS A 144 -2.43 -11.35 -10.21
C CYS A 144 -3.48 -10.87 -11.20
N LEU A 145 -3.50 -11.43 -12.40
CA LEU A 145 -4.30 -10.96 -13.53
C LEU A 145 -5.40 -11.96 -13.95
N GLY A 146 -5.47 -13.13 -13.31
CA GLY A 146 -6.41 -14.19 -13.64
C GLY A 146 -7.80 -14.06 -13.00
N GLY A 147 -8.17 -12.87 -12.49
CA GLY A 147 -9.47 -12.60 -11.87
C GLY A 147 -9.61 -13.10 -10.42
N ARG A 148 -8.59 -13.75 -9.87
CA ARG A 148 -8.49 -14.22 -8.49
C ARG A 148 -7.27 -13.60 -7.82
N SER A 149 -7.34 -13.32 -6.53
CA SER A 149 -6.25 -12.68 -5.79
C SER A 149 -5.00 -13.58 -5.59
N SER A 150 -5.12 -14.89 -5.82
CA SER A 150 -4.04 -15.87 -5.63
C SER A 150 -3.83 -16.74 -6.88
N ASP A 151 -4.06 -16.20 -8.06
CA ASP A 151 -3.91 -16.94 -9.32
C ASP A 151 -2.44 -17.26 -9.62
N THR A 152 -1.58 -16.26 -9.70
CA THR A 152 -0.14 -16.41 -9.98
C THR A 152 0.70 -16.25 -8.71
N TRP A 153 0.35 -15.28 -7.88
CA TRP A 153 0.99 -14.95 -6.61
C TRP A 153 -0.05 -14.85 -5.51
N VAL A 154 0.31 -15.27 -4.30
CA VAL A 154 -0.52 -15.03 -3.11
C VAL A 154 -0.30 -13.59 -2.65
N PRO A 155 -1.35 -12.84 -2.23
CA PRO A 155 -1.26 -11.43 -1.87
C PRO A 155 -0.63 -11.20 -0.48
N PHE A 156 0.44 -11.94 -0.17
CA PHE A 156 1.22 -11.84 1.07
C PHE A 156 2.70 -11.81 0.75
N PHE A 157 3.43 -10.90 1.41
CA PHE A 157 4.84 -10.64 1.18
C PHE A 157 5.55 -10.45 2.51
N ASP A 158 6.78 -10.95 2.63
CA ASP A 158 7.62 -10.74 3.80
C ASP A 158 8.89 -10.00 3.39
N ILE A 159 9.08 -8.78 3.91
CA ILE A 159 10.37 -8.08 3.85
C ILE A 159 11.17 -8.56 5.05
N ASN A 160 12.02 -9.55 4.83
CA ASN A 160 12.72 -10.24 5.88
C ASN A 160 13.92 -9.44 6.41
N GLN A 161 14.02 -9.37 7.72
CA GLN A 161 15.11 -8.72 8.45
C GLN A 161 15.67 -9.67 9.54
N GLY A 162 15.78 -10.96 9.26
CA GLY A 162 16.17 -11.97 10.22
C GLY A 162 15.03 -12.30 11.20
N GLU A 163 15.24 -12.05 12.49
CA GLU A 163 14.19 -12.26 13.51
C GLU A 163 13.06 -11.23 13.48
N ARG A 164 13.18 -10.23 12.61
CA ARG A 164 12.19 -9.17 12.41
C ARG A 164 11.85 -9.05 10.93
N GLY A 165 10.83 -8.27 10.61
CA GLY A 165 10.45 -8.01 9.24
C GLY A 165 9.11 -7.31 9.15
N TYR A 166 8.64 -7.15 7.93
CA TYR A 166 7.32 -6.61 7.65
C TYR A 166 6.54 -7.64 6.83
N LEU A 167 5.45 -8.14 7.40
CA LEU A 167 4.51 -8.98 6.68
C LEU A 167 3.44 -8.07 6.06
N ILE A 168 3.40 -7.99 4.73
CA ILE A 168 2.49 -7.12 3.98
C ILE A 168 1.41 -7.97 3.35
N ALA A 169 0.15 -7.59 3.54
CA ALA A 169 -1.01 -8.25 2.95
C ALA A 169 -1.86 -7.30 2.11
N ILE A 170 -2.34 -7.80 0.97
CA ILE A 170 -3.31 -7.15 0.09
C ILE A 170 -4.67 -7.77 0.32
N GLY A 171 -5.60 -7.04 0.93
CA GLY A 171 -6.98 -7.48 1.20
C GLY A 171 -7.91 -7.21 0.03
N TRP A 172 -7.75 -7.97 -1.04
CA TRP A 172 -8.56 -7.90 -2.25
C TRP A 172 -8.80 -9.31 -2.83
N THR A 173 -9.97 -9.54 -3.40
CA THR A 173 -10.33 -10.83 -3.98
C THR A 173 -10.11 -10.95 -5.49
N GLY A 174 -9.91 -9.81 -6.16
CA GLY A 174 -9.70 -9.72 -7.60
C GLY A 174 -8.24 -9.46 -7.98
N GLN A 175 -8.05 -8.81 -9.11
CA GLN A 175 -6.74 -8.50 -9.69
C GLN A 175 -6.03 -7.39 -8.90
N TRP A 176 -4.73 -7.54 -8.74
CA TRP A 176 -3.87 -6.58 -8.08
C TRP A 176 -2.46 -6.62 -8.66
N ASN A 177 -1.69 -5.58 -8.41
CA ASN A 177 -0.26 -5.57 -8.68
C ASN A 177 0.53 -5.01 -7.49
N ALA A 178 1.80 -5.34 -7.44
CA ALA A 178 2.75 -4.87 -6.45
C ALA A 178 4.14 -4.71 -7.05
N SER A 179 4.87 -3.72 -6.58
CA SER A 179 6.28 -3.49 -6.87
C SER A 179 7.06 -3.32 -5.58
N PHE A 180 8.23 -3.94 -5.53
CA PHE A 180 9.17 -3.88 -4.42
C PHE A 180 10.51 -3.41 -4.97
N GLU A 181 10.93 -2.21 -4.60
CA GLU A 181 12.20 -1.62 -5.06
C GLU A 181 13.14 -1.42 -3.88
N ARG A 182 14.38 -1.89 -4.01
CA ARG A 182 15.43 -1.63 -3.02
C ARG A 182 15.94 -0.20 -3.20
N THR A 183 15.60 0.66 -2.25
CA THR A 183 16.06 2.05 -2.17
C THR A 183 17.36 2.17 -1.37
N GLN A 184 17.82 3.35 -1.08
CA GLN A 184 19.00 3.56 -0.24
C GLN A 184 18.75 3.15 1.22
N HIS A 185 17.54 3.37 1.75
CA HIS A 185 17.24 3.20 3.18
C HIS A 185 16.31 2.03 3.49
N GLY A 186 15.63 1.48 2.46
CA GLY A 186 14.61 0.47 2.71
C GLY A 186 14.15 -0.26 1.46
N VAL A 187 12.94 -0.73 1.51
CA VAL A 187 12.21 -1.27 0.37
C VAL A 187 10.98 -0.41 0.13
N LEU A 188 10.93 0.27 -0.99
CA LEU A 188 9.73 0.96 -1.45
C LEU A 188 8.73 -0.08 -1.94
N VAL A 189 7.57 -0.11 -1.32
CA VAL A 189 6.46 -0.98 -1.69
C VAL A 189 5.35 -0.14 -2.29
N GLN A 190 4.98 -0.48 -3.51
CA GLN A 190 3.88 0.15 -4.23
C GLN A 190 2.89 -0.93 -4.63
N THR A 191 1.64 -0.78 -4.19
CA THR A 191 0.58 -1.74 -4.50
C THR A 191 -0.70 -1.02 -4.89
N GLY A 192 -1.55 -1.70 -5.65
CA GLY A 192 -2.87 -1.19 -6.01
C GLY A 192 -3.69 -2.21 -6.77
N LEU A 193 -4.92 -1.82 -7.07
CA LEU A 193 -5.77 -2.60 -7.96
C LEU A 193 -5.28 -2.44 -9.39
N GLN A 194 -5.26 -3.54 -10.15
CA GLN A 194 -4.75 -3.53 -11.51
C GLN A 194 -5.49 -2.51 -12.39
N GLU A 195 -6.81 -2.49 -12.27
CA GLU A 195 -7.65 -1.60 -13.06
C GLU A 195 -7.42 -0.11 -12.74
N LEU A 196 -6.99 0.20 -11.53
CA LEU A 196 -6.74 1.59 -11.10
C LEU A 196 -5.32 2.07 -11.40
N GLN A 197 -4.38 1.16 -11.66
CA GLN A 197 -2.99 1.51 -11.96
C GLN A 197 -2.70 1.59 -13.46
N ASP A 198 -3.22 0.64 -14.24
CA ASP A 198 -2.93 0.53 -15.66
C ASP A 198 -3.79 1.43 -16.54
N GLN A 199 -4.84 2.01 -15.98
CA GLN A 199 -5.67 2.95 -16.73
C GLN A 199 -4.89 4.26 -16.93
N LYS A 200 -4.29 4.40 -18.10
CA LYS A 200 -3.80 5.71 -18.56
C LYS A 200 -4.93 6.75 -18.57
N ASP A 201 -6.14 6.27 -18.71
CA ASP A 201 -7.35 7.09 -18.81
C ASP A 201 -8.02 7.33 -17.45
N GLY A 202 -7.65 6.61 -16.39
CA GLY A 202 -8.20 6.79 -15.03
C GLY A 202 -9.72 6.59 -14.95
N PHE A 203 -10.34 7.19 -13.93
CA PHE A 203 -11.80 7.22 -13.76
C PHE A 203 -12.24 8.56 -13.14
N ILE A 204 -13.51 8.90 -13.32
CA ILE A 204 -14.18 10.02 -12.67
C ILE A 204 -15.27 9.48 -11.75
N LEU A 205 -15.65 10.27 -10.74
CA LEU A 205 -16.80 9.99 -9.89
C LEU A 205 -17.90 11.02 -10.15
N TYR A 206 -19.12 10.54 -10.41
CA TYR A 206 -20.30 11.40 -10.48
C TYR A 206 -20.68 11.92 -9.09
N PRO A 207 -21.46 12.99 -8.98
CA PRO A 207 -21.94 13.51 -7.71
C PRO A 207 -22.58 12.42 -6.83
N GLY A 208 -22.10 12.29 -5.60
CA GLY A 208 -22.55 11.27 -4.65
C GLY A 208 -21.94 9.88 -4.82
N GLU A 209 -21.14 9.64 -5.86
CA GLU A 209 -20.48 8.35 -6.03
C GLU A 209 -19.32 8.19 -5.07
N LYS A 210 -19.11 6.91 -4.70
CA LYS A 210 -18.07 6.49 -3.77
C LYS A 210 -17.43 5.19 -4.25
N VAL A 211 -16.12 5.14 -4.20
CA VAL A 211 -15.32 3.94 -4.48
C VAL A 211 -14.26 3.75 -3.41
N ARG A 212 -13.97 2.51 -3.06
CA ARG A 212 -12.87 2.19 -2.15
C ARG A 212 -11.81 1.37 -2.85
N THR A 213 -10.57 1.50 -2.40
CA THR A 213 -9.46 0.63 -2.79
C THR A 213 -9.52 -0.73 -2.06
N SER A 214 -8.59 -1.61 -2.39
CA SER A 214 -8.28 -2.74 -1.54
C SER A 214 -7.78 -2.28 -0.16
N SER A 215 -7.84 -3.15 0.83
CA SER A 215 -7.26 -2.89 2.14
C SER A 215 -5.80 -3.36 2.19
N ARG A 216 -5.03 -2.78 3.10
CA ARG A 216 -3.65 -3.19 3.40
C ARG A 216 -3.53 -3.56 4.86
N CYS A 217 -2.70 -4.57 5.12
CA CYS A 217 -2.30 -4.92 6.47
C CYS A 217 -0.77 -5.10 6.49
N VAL A 218 -0.13 -4.57 7.51
CA VAL A 218 1.31 -4.70 7.77
C VAL A 218 1.53 -5.01 9.24
#